data_eba33612614ee9b986d7c78af4ee0ea9
#
_entry.id   eba33612614ee9b986d7c78af4ee0ea9
#
_cell.length_a   1.000
_cell.length_b   1.000
_cell.length_c   1.000
_cell.angle_alpha   90.00
_cell.angle_beta   90.00
_cell.angle_gamma   90.00
#
_symmetry.space_group_name_H-M   'P 1'
#
loop_
_entity.id
_entity.type
_entity.pdbx_description
1 polymer ?
#
loop_
_entity_poly.entity_id
_entity_poly.type
_entity_poly.pdbx_seq_one_letter_code
_entity_poly.pdbx_strand_id
1 'polypeptide(L)'
;MIMKFFRKKKNMKIILWVIAILIIPGFLIWGVGIGGSGRSQYYAATVNKEPITLREYYKQLGEVEEQYRKIFGDKASELLKGLNIEQGVLEGMIREKILLQEARRRRIKVLNSEIVEVVKSDPSFLDEKGRFDERKFKEVISSYPPEELRKIEDELRKRITIDKLKELVIAEGNISVSDEEVDKYIKENQVKDADRESLKRRLLWRKREEYFNQWYAEKRRKANVVVYLSFEKPAASPDVNKSTQ
;
A
#
# COMPACT_ATOMS: atom_id res chain seq x y z
N MET A 1 47.36 -0.51 -43.97
CA MET A 1 47.58 -1.73 -43.14
C MET A 1 46.42 -2.04 -42.18
N ILE A 2 45.54 -1.08 -41.88
CA ILE A 2 44.43 -1.19 -40.87
C ILE A 2 43.26 -2.04 -41.40
N MET A 3 42.91 -1.98 -42.70
CA MET A 3 41.77 -2.70 -43.29
C MET A 3 41.87 -4.23 -43.32
N LYS A 4 43.06 -4.82 -43.26
CA LYS A 4 43.24 -6.29 -43.21
C LYS A 4 42.97 -6.89 -41.83
N PHE A 5 42.97 -6.07 -40.75
CA PHE A 5 42.71 -6.50 -39.39
C PHE A 5 41.21 -6.78 -39.15
N PHE A 6 40.33 -6.03 -39.82
CA PHE A 6 38.88 -6.17 -39.72
C PHE A 6 38.29 -7.38 -40.46
N ARG A 7 39.06 -8.02 -41.32
CA ARG A 7 38.57 -9.08 -42.23
C ARG A 7 38.65 -10.51 -41.64
N LYS A 8 39.26 -10.68 -40.46
CA LYS A 8 39.33 -11.99 -39.79
C LYS A 8 38.14 -12.13 -38.82
N LYS A 9 37.25 -13.11 -39.08
CA LYS A 9 36.07 -13.42 -38.25
C LYS A 9 36.37 -13.53 -36.73
N LYS A 10 37.59 -13.97 -36.36
CA LYS A 10 38.05 -14.08 -34.96
C LYS A 10 38.30 -12.71 -34.34
N ASN A 11 38.85 -11.75 -35.06
CA ASN A 11 39.14 -10.41 -34.58
C ASN A 11 37.86 -9.57 -34.47
N MET A 12 36.88 -9.81 -35.33
CA MET A 12 35.56 -9.16 -35.26
C MET A 12 34.79 -9.50 -33.97
N LYS A 13 34.88 -10.76 -33.52
CA LYS A 13 34.29 -11.14 -32.20
C LYS A 13 34.98 -10.41 -31.04
N ILE A 14 36.32 -10.27 -31.08
CA ILE A 14 37.06 -9.54 -30.03
C ILE A 14 36.70 -8.06 -30.02
N ILE A 15 36.60 -7.45 -31.20
CA ILE A 15 36.21 -6.03 -31.37
C ILE A 15 34.79 -5.81 -30.84
N LEU A 16 33.83 -6.69 -31.20
CA LEU A 16 32.47 -6.64 -30.68
C LEU A 16 32.43 -6.77 -29.13
N TRP A 17 33.26 -7.67 -28.57
CA TRP A 17 33.35 -7.81 -27.12
C TRP A 17 33.95 -6.58 -26.42
N VAL A 18 35.00 -5.97 -27.04
CA VAL A 18 35.62 -4.73 -26.53
C VAL A 18 34.62 -3.57 -26.59
N ILE A 19 33.89 -3.44 -27.72
CA ILE A 19 32.83 -2.44 -27.86
C ILE A 19 31.70 -2.67 -26.84
N ALA A 20 31.27 -3.92 -26.66
CA ALA A 20 30.24 -4.27 -25.67
C ALA A 20 30.70 -3.93 -24.25
N ILE A 21 31.93 -4.28 -23.86
CA ILE A 21 32.50 -3.97 -22.53
C ILE A 21 32.66 -2.46 -22.34
N LEU A 22 32.89 -1.70 -23.40
CA LEU A 22 33.06 -0.24 -23.31
C LEU A 22 31.71 0.51 -23.32
N ILE A 23 30.71 0.01 -24.04
CA ILE A 23 29.40 0.64 -24.19
C ILE A 23 28.46 0.27 -23.02
N ILE A 24 28.48 -1.01 -22.56
CA ILE A 24 27.59 -1.49 -21.50
C ILE A 24 27.78 -0.72 -20.21
N PRO A 25 29.00 -0.45 -19.68
CA PRO A 25 29.15 0.39 -18.50
C PRO A 25 28.64 1.83 -18.68
N GLY A 26 28.84 2.42 -19.87
CA GLY A 26 28.30 3.74 -20.20
C GLY A 26 26.77 3.77 -20.18
N PHE A 27 26.12 2.75 -20.72
CA PHE A 27 24.66 2.59 -20.64
C PHE A 27 24.17 2.31 -19.22
N LEU A 28 24.91 1.52 -18.42
CA LEU A 28 24.58 1.27 -17.01
C LEU A 28 24.75 2.53 -16.15
N ILE A 29 25.76 3.35 -16.45
CA ILE A 29 25.99 4.60 -15.73
C ILE A 29 24.99 5.69 -16.17
N TRP A 30 24.65 5.78 -17.43
CA TRP A 30 23.70 6.76 -17.97
C TRP A 30 22.24 6.28 -17.94
N GLY A 31 21.99 4.98 -18.12
CA GLY A 31 20.66 4.39 -18.09
C GLY A 31 20.09 4.15 -16.69
N VAL A 32 20.95 4.04 -15.67
CA VAL A 32 20.57 3.95 -14.24
C VAL A 32 20.86 5.28 -13.56
N GLY A 33 20.32 6.38 -14.10
CA GLY A 33 20.34 7.73 -13.55
C GLY A 33 21.02 7.92 -12.18
N ILE A 34 22.37 8.07 -12.19
CA ILE A 34 23.12 8.57 -11.04
C ILE A 34 22.98 10.12 -11.02
N GLY A 35 21.77 10.61 -11.08
CA GLY A 35 21.47 12.03 -10.97
C GLY A 35 20.03 12.18 -10.52
N GLY A 36 19.81 12.73 -9.34
CA GLY A 36 18.51 12.88 -8.69
C GLY A 36 17.45 13.65 -9.50
N SER A 37 17.76 14.22 -10.64
CA SER A 37 16.84 14.99 -11.48
C SER A 37 15.99 14.16 -12.45
N GLY A 38 16.39 12.92 -12.80
CA GLY A 38 15.60 12.07 -13.70
C GLY A 38 14.52 11.23 -12.99
N ARG A 39 14.67 11.00 -11.69
CA ARG A 39 13.73 10.15 -10.90
C ARG A 39 12.44 10.85 -10.56
N SER A 40 12.46 12.17 -10.36
CA SER A 40 11.27 12.96 -10.08
C SER A 40 10.29 13.03 -11.26
N GLN A 41 10.74 12.77 -12.50
CA GLN A 41 9.86 12.76 -13.68
C GLN A 41 9.01 11.48 -13.79
N TYR A 42 9.39 10.40 -13.10
CA TYR A 42 8.72 9.10 -13.24
C TYR A 42 8.20 8.51 -11.93
N TYR A 43 8.71 8.99 -10.80
CA TYR A 43 8.40 8.41 -9.49
C TYR A 43 7.77 9.42 -8.55
N ALA A 44 6.71 8.99 -7.85
CA ALA A 44 6.11 9.73 -6.73
C ALA A 44 6.98 9.59 -5.47
N ALA A 45 7.47 8.38 -5.22
CA ALA A 45 8.39 8.08 -4.11
C ALA A 45 9.22 6.83 -4.41
N THR A 46 10.24 6.58 -3.58
CA THR A 46 10.91 5.28 -3.49
C THR A 46 10.95 4.80 -2.04
N VAL A 47 10.79 3.49 -1.85
CA VAL A 47 10.83 2.83 -0.55
C VAL A 47 11.89 1.72 -0.60
N ASN A 48 12.99 1.88 0.11
CA ASN A 48 14.12 0.94 0.07
C ASN A 48 14.58 0.63 -1.37
N LYS A 49 14.66 1.67 -2.24
CA LYS A 49 14.98 1.62 -3.67
C LYS A 49 13.86 1.06 -4.58
N GLU A 50 12.77 0.52 -4.05
CA GLU A 50 11.61 0.12 -4.86
C GLU A 50 10.77 1.36 -5.20
N PRO A 51 10.48 1.63 -6.47
CA PRO A 51 9.73 2.83 -6.87
C PRO A 51 8.23 2.69 -6.61
N ILE A 52 7.59 3.83 -6.37
CA ILE A 52 6.17 4.10 -6.56
C ILE A 52 6.12 5.06 -7.74
N THR A 53 5.57 4.63 -8.87
CA THR A 53 5.54 5.45 -10.08
C THR A 53 4.45 6.54 -9.99
N LEU A 54 4.64 7.65 -10.71
CA LEU A 54 3.61 8.68 -10.84
C LEU A 54 2.31 8.11 -11.43
N ARG A 55 2.42 7.16 -12.37
CA ARG A 55 1.25 6.52 -12.98
C ARG A 55 0.44 5.72 -11.95
N GLU A 56 1.11 4.93 -11.09
CA GLU A 56 0.45 4.20 -10.01
C GLU A 56 -0.20 5.16 -9.00
N TYR A 57 0.52 6.22 -8.64
CA TYR A 57 0.04 7.23 -7.71
C TYR A 57 -1.21 7.94 -8.23
N TYR A 58 -1.19 8.49 -9.46
CA TYR A 58 -2.35 9.20 -10.01
C TYR A 58 -3.53 8.28 -10.27
N LYS A 59 -3.28 7.02 -10.62
CA LYS A 59 -4.34 6.01 -10.71
C LYS A 59 -5.03 5.82 -9.36
N GLN A 60 -4.24 5.59 -8.31
CA GLN A 60 -4.77 5.39 -6.95
C GLN A 60 -5.48 6.64 -6.42
N LEU A 61 -4.95 7.82 -6.70
CA LEU A 61 -5.58 9.09 -6.34
C LEU A 61 -6.95 9.23 -7.03
N GLY A 62 -7.02 8.99 -8.33
CA GLY A 62 -8.28 9.03 -9.08
C GLY A 62 -9.33 8.03 -8.58
N GLU A 63 -8.91 6.82 -8.18
CA GLU A 63 -9.80 5.81 -7.59
C GLU A 63 -10.37 6.29 -6.24
N VAL A 64 -9.54 6.90 -5.39
CA VAL A 64 -9.98 7.48 -4.11
C VAL A 64 -10.94 8.65 -4.35
N GLU A 65 -10.60 9.57 -5.25
CA GLU A 65 -11.48 10.71 -5.60
C GLU A 65 -12.83 10.24 -6.13
N GLU A 66 -12.84 9.21 -6.98
CA GLU A 66 -14.07 8.63 -7.50
C GLU A 66 -14.93 8.01 -6.41
N GLN A 67 -14.32 7.29 -5.45
CA GLN A 67 -15.03 6.75 -4.29
C GLN A 67 -15.67 7.87 -3.46
N TYR A 68 -14.93 8.95 -3.17
CA TYR A 68 -15.49 10.10 -2.47
C TYR A 68 -16.67 10.72 -3.24
N ARG A 69 -16.55 10.83 -4.56
CA ARG A 69 -17.62 11.35 -5.41
C ARG A 69 -18.87 10.47 -5.39
N LYS A 70 -18.70 9.15 -5.39
CA LYS A 70 -19.82 8.19 -5.27
C LYS A 70 -20.54 8.29 -3.92
N ILE A 71 -19.81 8.55 -2.82
CA ILE A 71 -20.36 8.59 -1.46
C ILE A 71 -20.98 9.96 -1.15
N PHE A 72 -20.32 11.06 -1.53
CA PHE A 72 -20.67 12.42 -1.10
C PHE A 72 -21.26 13.29 -2.22
N GLY A 73 -21.34 12.79 -3.47
CA GLY A 73 -21.88 13.52 -4.61
C GLY A 73 -21.16 14.86 -4.84
N ASP A 74 -21.92 15.93 -5.03
CA ASP A 74 -21.40 17.28 -5.30
C ASP A 74 -20.53 17.86 -4.17
N LYS A 75 -20.74 17.41 -2.93
CA LYS A 75 -19.94 17.86 -1.77
C LYS A 75 -18.54 17.24 -1.74
N ALA A 76 -18.28 16.21 -2.54
CA ALA A 76 -16.97 15.55 -2.59
C ALA A 76 -15.84 16.54 -2.86
N SER A 77 -16.01 17.45 -3.83
CA SER A 77 -14.98 18.41 -4.22
C SER A 77 -14.59 19.38 -3.10
N GLU A 78 -15.54 19.78 -2.26
CA GLU A 78 -15.28 20.64 -1.12
C GLU A 78 -14.56 19.88 0.01
N LEU A 79 -15.03 18.66 0.31
CA LEU A 79 -14.39 17.78 1.29
C LEU A 79 -12.95 17.41 0.90
N LEU A 80 -12.72 17.11 -0.37
CA LEU A 80 -11.40 16.76 -0.90
C LEU A 80 -10.40 17.91 -0.77
N LYS A 81 -10.82 19.17 -0.96
CA LYS A 81 -9.96 20.35 -0.77
C LYS A 81 -9.52 20.55 0.67
N GLY A 82 -10.35 20.17 1.65
CA GLY A 82 -10.03 20.27 3.07
C GLY A 82 -9.17 19.14 3.61
N LEU A 83 -9.12 18.02 2.88
CA LEU A 83 -8.37 16.82 3.25
C LEU A 83 -7.13 16.72 2.35
N ASN A 84 -5.94 16.60 2.93
CA ASN A 84 -4.68 16.38 2.17
C ASN A 84 -4.65 14.97 1.53
N ILE A 85 -5.65 14.69 0.67
CA ILE A 85 -5.85 13.35 0.09
C ILE A 85 -4.65 12.93 -0.74
N GLU A 86 -4.07 13.84 -1.49
CA GLU A 86 -2.88 13.59 -2.29
C GLU A 86 -1.73 13.03 -1.43
N GLN A 87 -1.44 13.68 -0.32
CA GLN A 87 -0.43 13.21 0.63
C GLN A 87 -0.87 11.90 1.30
N GLY A 88 -2.14 11.78 1.68
CA GLY A 88 -2.70 10.60 2.31
C GLY A 88 -2.60 9.36 1.42
N VAL A 89 -2.89 9.48 0.13
CA VAL A 89 -2.75 8.41 -0.86
C VAL A 89 -1.30 7.98 -0.99
N LEU A 90 -0.36 8.93 -1.11
CA LEU A 90 1.06 8.58 -1.22
C LEU A 90 1.57 7.88 0.05
N GLU A 91 1.22 8.36 1.24
CA GLU A 91 1.61 7.72 2.51
C GLU A 91 0.96 6.32 2.64
N GLY A 92 -0.27 6.12 2.15
CA GLY A 92 -0.91 4.81 2.05
C GLY A 92 -0.13 3.85 1.16
N MET A 93 0.31 4.29 -0.02
CA MET A 93 1.12 3.50 -0.94
C MET A 93 2.51 3.18 -0.36
N ILE A 94 3.13 4.13 0.34
CA ILE A 94 4.41 3.92 1.05
C ILE A 94 4.21 2.86 2.15
N ARG A 95 3.12 2.96 2.93
CA ARG A 95 2.78 1.99 3.97
C ARG A 95 2.62 0.59 3.39
N GLU A 96 1.84 0.44 2.32
CA GLU A 96 1.64 -0.83 1.63
C GLU A 96 2.98 -1.42 1.18
N LYS A 97 3.83 -0.61 0.54
CA LYS A 97 5.14 -1.04 0.05
C LYS A 97 6.03 -1.56 1.20
N ILE A 98 6.08 -0.86 2.34
CA ILE A 98 6.84 -1.28 3.52
C ILE A 98 6.32 -2.62 4.05
N LEU A 99 4.99 -2.77 4.19
CA LEU A 99 4.36 -3.98 4.72
C LEU A 99 4.61 -5.17 3.79
N LEU A 100 4.48 -5.00 2.48
CA LEU A 100 4.78 -6.06 1.51
C LEU A 100 6.26 -6.45 1.51
N GLN A 101 7.19 -5.51 1.70
CA GLN A 101 8.61 -5.81 1.86
C GLN A 101 8.87 -6.63 3.13
N GLU A 102 8.24 -6.27 4.26
CA GLU A 102 8.35 -7.05 5.51
C GLU A 102 7.74 -8.44 5.37
N ALA A 103 6.59 -8.57 4.70
CA ALA A 103 5.97 -9.86 4.42
C ALA A 103 6.87 -10.76 3.58
N ARG A 104 7.51 -10.21 2.53
CA ARG A 104 8.51 -10.95 1.73
C ARG A 104 9.71 -11.40 2.55
N ARG A 105 10.21 -10.52 3.42
CA ARG A 105 11.33 -10.85 4.33
C ARG A 105 10.97 -12.00 5.28
N ARG A 106 9.73 -12.04 5.75
CA ARG A 106 9.19 -13.10 6.62
C ARG A 106 8.71 -14.32 5.83
N ARG A 107 8.84 -14.33 4.50
CA ARG A 107 8.42 -15.41 3.60
C ARG A 107 6.92 -15.76 3.72
N ILE A 108 6.09 -14.77 4.00
CA ILE A 108 4.63 -14.95 4.03
C ILE A 108 4.16 -15.26 2.62
N LYS A 109 3.42 -16.35 2.48
CA LYS A 109 2.83 -16.80 1.21
C LYS A 109 1.32 -16.85 1.35
N VAL A 110 0.65 -16.52 0.26
CA VAL A 110 -0.81 -16.64 0.11
C VAL A 110 -1.10 -17.74 -0.88
N LEU A 111 -1.88 -18.73 -0.44
CA LEU A 111 -2.34 -19.84 -1.27
C LEU A 111 -3.57 -19.43 -2.09
N ASN A 112 -3.77 -20.06 -3.23
CA ASN A 112 -4.96 -19.80 -4.04
C ASN A 112 -6.27 -20.16 -3.30
N SER A 113 -6.23 -21.16 -2.42
CA SER A 113 -7.37 -21.51 -1.56
C SER A 113 -7.78 -20.36 -0.64
N GLU A 114 -6.83 -19.60 -0.10
CA GLU A 114 -7.12 -18.45 0.77
C GLU A 114 -7.81 -17.32 -0.01
N ILE A 115 -7.40 -17.09 -1.26
CA ILE A 115 -8.08 -16.13 -2.15
C ILE A 115 -9.52 -16.57 -2.40
N VAL A 116 -9.71 -17.87 -2.70
CA VAL A 116 -11.05 -18.44 -2.93
C VAL A 116 -11.93 -18.29 -1.68
N GLU A 117 -11.39 -18.50 -0.48
CA GLU A 117 -12.13 -18.32 0.78
C GLU A 117 -12.55 -16.85 0.98
N VAL A 118 -11.66 -15.89 0.73
CA VAL A 118 -12.00 -14.47 0.82
C VAL A 118 -13.10 -14.11 -0.17
N VAL A 119 -13.00 -14.58 -1.43
CA VAL A 119 -14.02 -14.32 -2.45
C VAL A 119 -15.37 -14.97 -2.06
N LYS A 120 -15.37 -16.20 -1.53
CA LYS A 120 -16.59 -16.88 -1.10
C LYS A 120 -17.25 -16.25 0.12
N SER A 121 -16.49 -15.53 0.94
CA SER A 121 -17.01 -14.83 2.12
C SER A 121 -17.43 -13.38 1.84
N ASP A 122 -17.21 -12.87 0.62
CA ASP A 122 -17.61 -11.52 0.25
C ASP A 122 -19.15 -11.41 0.19
N PRO A 123 -19.75 -10.46 0.95
CA PRO A 123 -21.21 -10.29 0.97
C PRO A 123 -21.83 -10.09 -0.42
N SER A 124 -21.06 -9.57 -1.39
CA SER A 124 -21.52 -9.36 -2.76
C SER A 124 -21.89 -10.67 -3.46
N PHE A 125 -21.31 -11.81 -3.03
CA PHE A 125 -21.51 -13.12 -3.61
C PHE A 125 -22.32 -14.07 -2.72
N LEU A 126 -22.92 -13.55 -1.65
CA LEU A 126 -23.77 -14.36 -0.78
C LEU A 126 -25.24 -14.28 -1.21
N ASP A 127 -25.96 -15.39 -0.98
CA ASP A 127 -27.42 -15.45 -1.07
C ASP A 127 -28.08 -14.85 0.19
N GLU A 128 -29.40 -14.76 0.20
CA GLU A 128 -30.17 -14.25 1.37
C GLU A 128 -29.97 -15.07 2.65
N LYS A 129 -29.44 -16.29 2.53
CA LYS A 129 -29.14 -17.18 3.66
C LYS A 129 -27.66 -17.12 4.07
N GLY A 130 -26.89 -16.19 3.50
CA GLY A 130 -25.46 -16.02 3.79
C GLY A 130 -24.56 -17.11 3.19
N ARG A 131 -25.03 -17.86 2.19
CA ARG A 131 -24.25 -18.90 1.50
C ARG A 131 -23.74 -18.37 0.16
N PHE A 132 -22.57 -18.84 -0.26
CA PHE A 132 -21.98 -18.45 -1.54
C PHE A 132 -22.90 -18.84 -2.72
N ASP A 133 -23.24 -17.84 -3.56
CA ASP A 133 -24.02 -18.01 -4.79
C ASP A 133 -23.10 -18.09 -6.00
N GLU A 134 -22.86 -19.32 -6.46
CA GLU A 134 -21.99 -19.61 -7.60
C GLU A 134 -22.50 -18.98 -8.92
N ARG A 135 -23.82 -18.84 -9.10
CA ARG A 135 -24.39 -18.24 -10.33
C ARG A 135 -24.08 -16.75 -10.36
N LYS A 136 -24.35 -16.04 -9.25
CA LYS A 136 -24.07 -14.62 -9.08
C LYS A 136 -22.58 -14.34 -9.27
N PHE A 137 -21.73 -15.19 -8.68
CA PHE A 137 -20.28 -15.09 -8.86
C PHE A 137 -19.88 -15.26 -10.33
N LYS A 138 -20.35 -16.30 -11.03
CA LYS A 138 -20.06 -16.54 -12.46
C LYS A 138 -20.53 -15.39 -13.33
N GLU A 139 -21.72 -14.85 -13.08
CA GLU A 139 -22.28 -13.71 -13.81
C GLU A 139 -21.37 -12.49 -13.69
N VAL A 140 -20.97 -12.13 -12.45
CA VAL A 140 -20.08 -11.00 -12.19
C VAL A 140 -18.71 -11.22 -12.85
N ILE A 141 -18.08 -12.37 -12.62
CA ILE A 141 -16.74 -12.67 -13.16
C ILE A 141 -16.72 -12.69 -14.69
N SER A 142 -17.78 -13.20 -15.33
CA SER A 142 -17.85 -13.24 -16.80
C SER A 142 -17.98 -11.86 -17.44
N SER A 143 -18.36 -10.84 -16.69
CA SER A 143 -18.45 -9.46 -17.17
C SER A 143 -17.09 -8.73 -17.21
N TYR A 144 -16.06 -9.28 -16.56
CA TYR A 144 -14.74 -8.67 -16.49
C TYR A 144 -13.77 -9.28 -17.51
N PRO A 145 -12.96 -8.46 -18.18
CA PRO A 145 -11.84 -8.94 -18.99
C PRO A 145 -10.83 -9.74 -18.14
N PRO A 146 -10.18 -10.77 -18.70
CA PRO A 146 -9.20 -11.59 -17.96
C PRO A 146 -8.06 -10.80 -17.34
N GLU A 147 -7.67 -9.67 -17.94
CA GLU A 147 -6.63 -8.80 -17.39
C GLU A 147 -7.08 -8.03 -16.15
N GLU A 148 -8.36 -7.65 -16.07
CA GLU A 148 -8.92 -7.01 -14.88
C GLU A 148 -9.06 -8.01 -13.75
N LEU A 149 -9.49 -9.23 -14.05
CA LEU A 149 -9.56 -10.30 -13.05
C LEU A 149 -8.18 -10.57 -12.43
N ARG A 150 -7.12 -10.60 -13.23
CA ARG A 150 -5.75 -10.75 -12.71
C ARG A 150 -5.36 -9.60 -11.80
N LYS A 151 -5.71 -8.35 -12.13
CA LYS A 151 -5.43 -7.21 -11.26
C LYS A 151 -6.19 -7.32 -9.93
N ILE A 152 -7.46 -7.72 -9.98
CA ILE A 152 -8.27 -7.96 -8.77
C ILE A 152 -7.64 -9.06 -7.91
N GLU A 153 -7.21 -10.17 -8.52
CA GLU A 153 -6.52 -11.25 -7.82
C GLU A 153 -5.22 -10.78 -7.16
N ASP A 154 -4.41 -9.99 -7.89
CA ASP A 154 -3.16 -9.44 -7.37
C ASP A 154 -3.40 -8.51 -6.18
N GLU A 155 -4.42 -7.65 -6.23
CA GLU A 155 -4.80 -6.78 -5.12
C GLU A 155 -5.32 -7.58 -3.91
N LEU A 156 -6.16 -8.59 -4.13
CA LEU A 156 -6.59 -9.51 -3.07
C LEU A 156 -5.40 -10.22 -2.43
N ARG A 157 -4.46 -10.70 -3.23
CA ARG A 157 -3.24 -11.35 -2.75
C ARG A 157 -2.38 -10.42 -1.90
N LYS A 158 -2.21 -9.17 -2.29
CA LYS A 158 -1.51 -8.15 -1.49
C LYS A 158 -2.22 -7.92 -0.16
N ARG A 159 -3.54 -7.73 -0.20
CA ARG A 159 -4.35 -7.51 1.01
C ARG A 159 -4.23 -8.67 1.98
N ILE A 160 -4.45 -9.91 1.53
CA ILE A 160 -4.29 -11.11 2.36
C ILE A 160 -2.86 -11.23 2.91
N THR A 161 -1.85 -10.88 2.11
CA THR A 161 -0.45 -10.89 2.54
C THR A 161 -0.23 -9.92 3.72
N ILE A 162 -0.81 -8.72 3.64
CA ILE A 162 -0.71 -7.69 4.69
C ILE A 162 -1.48 -8.11 5.93
N ASP A 163 -2.68 -8.69 5.77
CA ASP A 163 -3.50 -9.17 6.89
C ASP A 163 -2.77 -10.30 7.64
N LYS A 164 -2.20 -11.27 6.92
CA LYS A 164 -1.36 -12.35 7.53
C LYS A 164 -0.13 -11.78 8.24
N LEU A 165 0.52 -10.78 7.68
CA LEU A 165 1.63 -10.09 8.35
C LEU A 165 1.17 -9.44 9.65
N LYS A 166 0.02 -8.75 9.61
CA LYS A 166 -0.55 -8.08 10.78
C LYS A 166 -0.88 -9.08 11.89
N GLU A 167 -1.54 -10.18 11.54
CA GLU A 167 -1.85 -11.26 12.49
C GLU A 167 -0.59 -11.85 13.12
N LEU A 168 0.44 -12.13 12.30
CA LEU A 168 1.71 -12.66 12.78
C LEU A 168 2.38 -11.69 13.76
N VAL A 169 2.45 -10.41 13.42
CA VAL A 169 3.05 -9.37 14.29
C VAL A 169 2.28 -9.23 15.60
N ILE A 170 0.95 -9.25 15.55
CA ILE A 170 0.10 -9.17 16.75
C ILE A 170 0.30 -10.41 17.63
N ALA A 171 0.41 -11.60 17.03
CA ALA A 171 0.66 -12.84 17.77
C ALA A 171 2.03 -12.83 18.49
N GLU A 172 3.06 -12.26 17.85
CA GLU A 172 4.39 -12.08 18.47
C GLU A 172 4.33 -11.19 19.73
N GLY A 173 3.40 -10.23 19.77
CA GLY A 173 3.21 -9.29 20.88
C GLY A 173 2.58 -9.90 22.13
N ASN A 174 1.96 -11.08 22.04
CA ASN A 174 1.24 -11.73 23.15
C ASN A 174 0.25 -10.78 23.87
N ILE A 175 -0.46 -9.97 23.09
CA ILE A 175 -1.33 -8.90 23.59
C ILE A 175 -2.56 -9.49 24.28
N SER A 176 -2.77 -9.15 25.55
CA SER A 176 -3.93 -9.53 26.34
C SER A 176 -4.54 -8.33 27.07
N VAL A 177 -5.72 -8.52 27.58
CA VAL A 177 -6.44 -7.57 28.47
C VAL A 177 -6.89 -8.32 29.71
N SER A 178 -6.43 -7.88 30.87
CA SER A 178 -6.86 -8.45 32.14
C SER A 178 -8.21 -7.88 32.59
N ASP A 179 -8.84 -8.54 33.56
CA ASP A 179 -10.12 -8.07 34.10
C ASP A 179 -9.94 -6.78 34.92
N GLU A 180 -8.77 -6.61 35.57
CA GLU A 180 -8.41 -5.37 36.29
C GLU A 180 -8.30 -4.18 35.33
N GLU A 181 -7.80 -4.39 34.11
CA GLU A 181 -7.74 -3.33 33.09
C GLU A 181 -9.14 -2.94 32.61
N VAL A 182 -10.05 -3.90 32.50
CA VAL A 182 -11.46 -3.63 32.18
C VAL A 182 -12.11 -2.81 33.28
N ASP A 183 -11.90 -3.20 34.55
CA ASP A 183 -12.45 -2.48 35.71
C ASP A 183 -11.91 -1.05 35.83
N LYS A 184 -10.61 -0.90 35.62
CA LYS A 184 -9.95 0.41 35.56
C LYS A 184 -10.56 1.29 34.48
N TYR A 185 -10.74 0.76 33.26
CA TYR A 185 -11.35 1.49 32.16
C TYR A 185 -12.79 1.92 32.46
N ILE A 186 -13.61 1.02 33.05
CA ILE A 186 -14.99 1.31 33.45
C ILE A 186 -15.01 2.47 34.45
N LYS A 187 -14.15 2.43 35.47
CA LYS A 187 -14.06 3.44 36.50
C LYS A 187 -13.62 4.80 35.98
N GLU A 188 -12.56 4.84 35.19
CA GLU A 188 -11.98 6.06 34.62
C GLU A 188 -12.90 6.75 33.61
N ASN A 189 -13.64 5.98 32.81
CA ASN A 189 -14.52 6.51 31.78
C ASN A 189 -16.02 6.55 32.21
N GLN A 190 -16.33 6.25 33.47
CA GLN A 190 -17.69 6.26 34.04
C GLN A 190 -18.70 5.50 33.16
N VAL A 191 -18.30 4.36 32.58
CA VAL A 191 -19.14 3.57 31.68
C VAL A 191 -20.21 2.86 32.50
N LYS A 192 -21.48 3.25 32.33
CA LYS A 192 -22.65 2.62 32.95
C LYS A 192 -23.14 1.46 32.08
N ASP A 193 -23.59 0.38 32.71
CA ASP A 193 -24.19 -0.80 32.05
C ASP A 193 -23.33 -1.41 30.90
N ALA A 194 -22.01 -1.44 31.08
CA ALA A 194 -21.13 -2.01 30.10
C ALA A 194 -21.20 -3.55 30.10
N ASP A 195 -21.46 -4.14 28.93
CA ASP A 195 -21.13 -5.54 28.69
C ASP A 195 -19.61 -5.71 28.77
N ARG A 196 -19.13 -6.31 29.87
CA ARG A 196 -17.70 -6.49 30.16
C ARG A 196 -16.97 -7.25 29.07
N GLU A 197 -17.60 -8.28 28.52
CA GLU A 197 -17.00 -9.08 27.44
C GLU A 197 -16.83 -8.28 26.15
N SER A 198 -17.84 -7.51 25.80
CA SER A 198 -17.78 -6.60 24.65
C SER A 198 -16.71 -5.52 24.85
N LEU A 199 -16.61 -4.97 26.05
CA LEU A 199 -15.58 -3.99 26.40
C LEU A 199 -14.18 -4.60 26.36
N LYS A 200 -14.00 -5.81 26.90
CA LYS A 200 -12.73 -6.55 26.87
C LYS A 200 -12.27 -6.81 25.44
N ARG A 201 -13.19 -7.25 24.56
CA ARG A 201 -12.90 -7.44 23.12
C ARG A 201 -12.47 -6.14 22.45
N ARG A 202 -13.16 -5.02 22.74
CA ARG A 202 -12.84 -3.70 22.19
C ARG A 202 -11.50 -3.18 22.68
N LEU A 203 -11.19 -3.34 23.96
CA LEU A 203 -9.90 -2.98 24.55
C LEU A 203 -8.76 -3.82 23.95
N LEU A 204 -8.98 -5.13 23.81
CA LEU A 204 -8.03 -6.04 23.19
C LEU A 204 -7.76 -5.65 21.73
N TRP A 205 -8.81 -5.35 20.96
CA TRP A 205 -8.67 -4.88 19.58
C TRP A 205 -7.84 -3.60 19.51
N ARG A 206 -8.14 -2.61 20.35
CA ARG A 206 -7.40 -1.34 20.43
C ARG A 206 -5.92 -1.58 20.75
N LYS A 207 -5.60 -2.38 21.76
CA LYS A 207 -4.21 -2.70 22.12
C LYS A 207 -3.46 -3.38 20.98
N ARG A 208 -4.10 -4.28 20.25
CA ARG A 208 -3.53 -4.96 19.08
C ARG A 208 -3.22 -3.97 17.96
N GLU A 209 -4.15 -3.03 17.70
CA GLU A 209 -3.94 -1.97 16.71
C GLU A 209 -2.79 -1.04 17.12
N GLU A 210 -2.76 -0.61 18.38
CA GLU A 210 -1.68 0.24 18.92
C GLU A 210 -0.31 -0.46 18.80
N TYR A 211 -0.23 -1.72 19.16
CA TYR A 211 0.99 -2.51 19.02
C TYR A 211 1.46 -2.61 17.58
N PHE A 212 0.54 -2.96 16.66
CA PHE A 212 0.87 -3.04 15.23
C PHE A 212 1.31 -1.68 14.68
N ASN A 213 0.65 -0.59 15.09
CA ASN A 213 1.02 0.75 14.64
C ASN A 213 2.40 1.19 15.18
N GLN A 214 2.74 0.84 16.42
CA GLN A 214 4.07 1.08 16.99
C GLN A 214 5.14 0.27 16.22
N TRP A 215 4.87 -1.01 15.99
CA TRP A 215 5.73 -1.85 15.18
C TRP A 215 5.92 -1.29 13.76
N TYR A 216 4.84 -0.86 13.11
CA TYR A 216 4.90 -0.23 11.79
C TYR A 216 5.71 1.08 11.82
N ALA A 217 5.51 1.92 12.83
CA ALA A 217 6.25 3.18 12.97
C ALA A 217 7.77 2.93 13.05
N GLU A 218 8.21 1.87 13.74
CA GLU A 218 9.61 1.47 13.73
C GLU A 218 10.10 1.04 12.34
N LYS A 219 9.29 0.27 11.60
CA LYS A 219 9.62 -0.13 10.23
C LYS A 219 9.71 1.06 9.30
N ARG A 220 8.77 1.99 9.41
CA ARG A 220 8.74 3.23 8.64
C ARG A 220 9.99 4.10 8.89
N ARG A 221 10.41 4.20 10.16
CA ARG A 221 11.61 4.95 10.55
C ARG A 221 12.90 4.33 10.00
N LYS A 222 12.97 2.98 9.93
CA LYS A 222 14.14 2.25 9.40
C LYS A 222 14.16 2.18 7.87
N ALA A 223 13.03 2.40 7.22
CA ALA A 223 12.93 2.37 5.77
C ALA A 223 13.55 3.63 5.15
N ASN A 224 14.34 3.44 4.09
CA ASN A 224 14.82 4.55 3.27
C ASN A 224 13.70 4.98 2.32
N VAL A 225 12.99 6.05 2.68
CA VAL A 225 11.90 6.61 1.90
C VAL A 225 12.30 7.97 1.36
N VAL A 226 12.24 8.11 0.03
CA VAL A 226 12.47 9.38 -0.66
C VAL A 226 11.20 9.73 -1.41
N VAL A 227 10.61 10.88 -1.09
CA VAL A 227 9.43 11.44 -1.75
C VAL A 227 9.90 12.46 -2.78
N TYR A 228 9.38 12.39 -4.00
CA TYR A 228 9.71 13.29 -5.10
C TYR A 228 8.58 14.28 -5.40
N LEU A 229 7.34 14.00 -4.95
CA LEU A 229 6.22 14.92 -5.04
C LEU A 229 6.31 16.01 -3.96
N SER A 230 6.04 17.25 -4.35
CA SER A 230 5.82 18.36 -3.42
C SER A 230 4.31 18.57 -3.28
N PHE A 231 3.81 18.54 -2.05
CA PHE A 231 2.42 18.88 -1.76
C PHE A 231 2.38 20.32 -1.23
N GLU A 232 1.50 21.13 -1.79
CA GLU A 232 1.24 22.45 -1.23
C GLU A 232 0.68 22.30 0.19
N LYS A 233 1.27 23.02 1.16
CA LYS A 233 0.66 23.10 2.49
C LYS A 233 -0.72 23.73 2.32
N PRO A 234 -1.79 23.12 2.89
CA PRO A 234 -3.08 23.81 2.92
C PRO A 234 -2.87 25.18 3.56
N ALA A 235 -3.38 26.20 2.90
CA ALA A 235 -3.37 27.55 3.47
C ALA A 235 -3.98 27.46 4.87
N ALA A 236 -3.23 27.92 5.88
CA ALA A 236 -3.71 27.93 7.25
C ALA A 236 -5.09 28.57 7.26
N SER A 237 -6.07 27.88 7.82
CA SER A 237 -7.42 28.41 7.96
C SER A 237 -7.33 29.79 8.58
N PRO A 238 -7.98 30.82 8.00
CA PRO A 238 -7.96 32.15 8.62
C PRO A 238 -8.50 32.02 10.03
N ASP A 239 -7.72 32.52 11.00
CA ASP A 239 -8.11 32.59 12.40
C ASP A 239 -9.51 33.22 12.56
N VAL A 240 -10.51 32.43 12.87
CA VAL A 240 -11.90 32.84 13.15
C VAL A 240 -11.99 33.62 14.48
N ASN A 241 -10.89 34.03 15.06
CA ASN A 241 -10.86 34.62 16.41
C ASN A 241 -10.44 36.10 16.41
N LYS A 242 -10.85 36.90 15.39
CA LYS A 242 -10.74 38.38 15.44
C LYS A 242 -12.03 39.04 14.94
N SER A 243 -13.10 38.91 15.68
CA SER A 243 -14.22 39.86 15.62
C SER A 243 -15.09 39.73 16.87
N THR A 244 -14.58 40.22 18.00
CA THR A 244 -15.41 40.71 19.09
C THR A 244 -14.53 41.68 19.94
N GLN A 245 -14.51 42.90 19.48
CA GLN A 245 -14.38 44.10 20.34
C GLN A 245 -15.26 45.18 19.75
#